data_104fe8e299655a978930422ad8446355
#
_entry.id   104fe8e299655a978930422ad8446355
#
_cell.length_a   1.000
_cell.length_b   1.000
_cell.length_c   1.000
_cell.angle_alpha   90.00
_cell.angle_beta   90.00
_cell.angle_gamma   90.00
#
_symmetry.space_group_name_H-M   'P 1'
#
loop_
_entity.id
_entity.type
_entity.pdbx_description
1 polymer ?
#
loop_
_entity_poly.entity_id
_entity_poly.type
_entity_poly.pdbx_seq_one_letter_code
_entity_poly.pdbx_strand_id
1 'polypeptide(L)'
;MWDANIGSTTRVLDAAEVARAPRIVYVSTVGVFGNTKGRVVDETYRRNIREGFLGWYDETKFGAHEVAAQRARAGAPIVFVLPSQVYGPGDHSAVGDQLAQARAGKLPYRALTGVGLGFVHVDDLAVGIVAALDRGAAGRSYVLSGPRHRLGEALAIAARLGGNPLPRVALPDGLIRLMVPLGRFTGQPNLREIVSSSVGVTYWATNERARNELGFAPRELDDGLRDTFEALADRAYTRS
;
A
#
# COMPACT_ATOMS: atom_id res chain seq x y z
N MET A 1 12.52 5.99 -11.85
CA MET A 1 11.76 6.24 -10.61
C MET A 1 11.87 7.67 -10.07
N TRP A 2 13.07 8.26 -9.94
CA TRP A 2 13.23 9.64 -9.45
C TRP A 2 12.39 10.64 -10.23
N ASP A 3 12.56 10.72 -11.54
CA ASP A 3 11.78 11.65 -12.35
C ASP A 3 10.27 11.32 -12.34
N ALA A 4 9.92 10.03 -12.36
CA ALA A 4 8.52 9.59 -12.33
C ALA A 4 7.80 9.90 -10.99
N ASN A 5 8.49 9.87 -9.85
CA ASN A 5 7.87 10.17 -8.56
C ASN A 5 8.11 11.63 -8.14
N ILE A 6 9.38 12.05 -8.01
CA ILE A 6 9.71 13.38 -7.50
C ILE A 6 9.51 14.45 -8.57
N GLY A 7 10.04 14.23 -9.78
CA GLY A 7 9.90 15.17 -10.89
C GLY A 7 8.45 15.41 -11.28
N SER A 8 7.64 14.35 -11.41
CA SER A 8 6.22 14.49 -11.73
C SER A 8 5.44 15.19 -10.61
N THR A 9 5.70 14.85 -9.34
CA THR A 9 5.09 15.55 -8.19
C THR A 9 5.40 17.05 -8.24
N THR A 10 6.66 17.41 -8.46
CA THR A 10 7.06 18.82 -8.57
C THR A 10 6.30 19.53 -9.68
N ARG A 11 6.33 18.97 -10.91
CA ARG A 11 5.66 19.57 -12.07
C ARG A 11 4.14 19.72 -11.89
N VAL A 12 3.48 18.73 -11.32
CA VAL A 12 2.02 18.79 -11.07
C VAL A 12 1.70 19.83 -10.01
N LEU A 13 2.49 19.93 -8.93
CA LEU A 13 2.29 20.93 -7.90
C LEU A 13 2.58 22.35 -8.42
N ASP A 14 3.62 22.54 -9.26
CA ASP A 14 3.89 23.84 -9.93
C ASP A 14 2.72 24.24 -10.82
N ALA A 15 2.18 23.31 -11.61
CA ALA A 15 1.00 23.58 -12.45
C ALA A 15 -0.25 23.93 -11.62
N ALA A 16 -0.47 23.23 -10.50
CA ALA A 16 -1.58 23.50 -9.60
C ALA A 16 -1.46 24.90 -8.94
N GLU A 17 -0.24 25.31 -8.59
CA GLU A 17 0.04 26.64 -8.05
C GLU A 17 -0.23 27.74 -9.09
N VAL A 18 0.27 27.58 -10.33
CA VAL A 18 -0.02 28.49 -11.45
C VAL A 18 -1.53 28.58 -11.73
N ALA A 19 -2.23 27.44 -11.68
CA ALA A 19 -3.68 27.38 -11.86
C ALA A 19 -4.47 27.93 -10.65
N ARG A 20 -3.80 28.29 -9.56
CA ARG A 20 -4.43 28.69 -8.29
C ARG A 20 -5.47 27.69 -7.81
N ALA A 21 -5.12 26.38 -7.89
CA ALA A 21 -6.02 25.32 -7.46
C ALA A 21 -6.47 25.56 -6.00
N PRO A 22 -7.78 25.62 -5.73
CA PRO A 22 -8.29 26.00 -4.41
C PRO A 22 -8.05 24.91 -3.37
N ARG A 23 -7.82 23.67 -3.82
CA ARG A 23 -7.53 22.50 -2.99
C ARG A 23 -6.83 21.44 -3.81
N ILE A 24 -5.90 20.75 -3.17
CA ILE A 24 -5.12 19.64 -3.77
C ILE A 24 -5.17 18.47 -2.81
N VAL A 25 -5.57 17.29 -3.30
CA VAL A 25 -5.40 16.04 -2.56
C VAL A 25 -4.16 15.33 -3.10
N TYR A 26 -3.13 15.20 -2.27
CA TYR A 26 -1.92 14.49 -2.61
C TYR A 26 -1.99 13.05 -2.10
N VAL A 27 -2.07 12.10 -3.03
CA VAL A 27 -2.09 10.67 -2.72
C VAL A 27 -0.66 10.18 -2.53
N SER A 28 -0.26 10.04 -1.27
CA SER A 28 1.01 9.49 -0.81
C SER A 28 0.89 7.98 -0.54
N THR A 29 1.51 7.48 0.51
CA THR A 29 1.45 6.08 0.96
C THR A 29 1.88 5.98 2.42
N VAL A 30 1.38 4.97 3.17
CA VAL A 30 1.93 4.64 4.50
C VAL A 30 3.40 4.19 4.44
N GLY A 31 3.89 3.79 3.24
CA GLY A 31 5.31 3.46 3.01
C GLY A 31 6.27 4.58 3.41
N VAL A 32 5.84 5.86 3.39
CA VAL A 32 6.68 6.98 3.84
C VAL A 32 7.07 6.89 5.31
N PHE A 33 6.35 6.13 6.12
CA PHE A 33 6.73 5.83 7.51
C PHE A 33 7.89 4.83 7.60
N GLY A 34 8.19 4.09 6.52
CA GLY A 34 9.19 3.01 6.51
C GLY A 34 8.74 1.81 7.34
N ASN A 35 9.71 1.03 7.83
CA ASN A 35 9.42 -0.11 8.69
C ASN A 35 8.97 0.35 10.08
N THR A 36 7.73 0.10 10.44
CA THR A 36 7.18 0.46 11.76
C THR A 36 7.60 -0.50 12.88
N LYS A 37 8.33 -1.59 12.55
CA LYS A 37 8.88 -2.57 13.51
C LYS A 37 7.81 -3.13 14.48
N GLY A 38 6.65 -3.48 13.93
CA GLY A 38 5.51 -4.01 14.70
C GLY A 38 4.67 -2.96 15.45
N ARG A 39 5.07 -1.70 15.41
CA ARG A 39 4.28 -0.62 16.03
C ARG A 39 3.18 -0.17 15.10
N VAL A 40 2.05 0.23 15.66
CA VAL A 40 0.99 0.95 14.95
C VAL A 40 1.27 2.43 15.11
N VAL A 41 1.55 3.10 14.00
CA VAL A 41 1.89 4.53 13.99
C VAL A 41 0.72 5.37 13.49
N ASP A 42 0.77 6.66 13.75
CA ASP A 42 -0.18 7.64 13.22
C ASP A 42 0.54 8.67 12.33
N GLU A 43 -0.18 9.68 11.88
CA GLU A 43 0.33 10.74 11.00
C GLU A 43 1.36 11.67 11.69
N THR A 44 1.54 11.58 12.99
CA THR A 44 2.57 12.33 13.72
C THR A 44 3.92 11.62 13.72
N TYR A 45 3.92 10.32 13.38
CA TYR A 45 5.14 9.52 13.34
C TYR A 45 6.15 10.10 12.34
N ARG A 46 7.40 10.11 12.72
CA ARG A 46 8.52 10.50 11.86
C ARG A 46 9.49 9.34 11.74
N ARG A 47 9.71 8.86 10.51
CA ARG A 47 10.71 7.81 10.28
C ARG A 47 12.11 8.31 10.61
N ASN A 48 12.94 7.40 11.08
CA ASN A 48 14.36 7.67 11.25
C ASN A 48 15.09 7.46 9.90
N ILE A 49 15.37 8.53 9.18
CA ILE A 49 16.06 8.48 7.88
C ILE A 49 17.49 7.93 7.97
N ARG A 50 18.12 7.94 9.17
CA ARG A 50 19.46 7.35 9.38
C ARG A 50 19.46 5.83 9.28
N GLU A 51 18.31 5.19 9.38
CA GLU A 51 18.15 3.75 9.17
C GLU A 51 18.16 3.37 7.68
N GLY A 52 18.19 4.37 6.79
CA GLY A 52 18.14 4.19 5.34
C GLY A 52 16.75 3.90 4.81
N PHE A 53 16.71 3.52 3.54
CA PHE A 53 15.50 3.18 2.82
C PHE A 53 15.46 1.69 2.50
N LEU A 54 14.25 1.15 2.40
CA LEU A 54 14.02 -0.27 2.09
C LEU A 54 14.27 -0.61 0.63
N GLY A 55 14.32 0.42 -0.24
CA GLY A 55 14.62 0.31 -1.66
C GLY A 55 14.38 1.63 -2.38
N TRP A 56 14.60 1.63 -3.69
CA TRP A 56 14.43 2.80 -4.56
C TRP A 56 12.98 3.34 -4.57
N TYR A 57 12.00 2.43 -4.52
CA TYR A 57 10.60 2.82 -4.45
C TYR A 57 10.30 3.59 -3.16
N ASP A 58 10.72 3.06 -2.02
CA ASP A 58 10.56 3.68 -0.70
C ASP A 58 11.20 5.07 -0.67
N GLU A 59 12.46 5.18 -1.13
CA GLU A 59 13.20 6.42 -1.16
C GLU A 59 12.53 7.48 -2.04
N THR A 60 12.15 7.11 -3.26
CA THR A 60 11.55 8.06 -4.20
C THR A 60 10.14 8.49 -3.81
N LYS A 61 9.35 7.62 -3.17
CA LYS A 61 8.03 7.97 -2.61
C LYS A 61 8.15 8.88 -1.41
N PHE A 62 9.13 8.62 -0.53
CA PHE A 62 9.43 9.52 0.58
C PHE A 62 9.88 10.89 0.07
N GLY A 63 10.80 10.96 -0.89
CA GLY A 63 11.24 12.23 -1.48
C GLY A 63 10.09 13.01 -2.12
N ALA A 64 9.20 12.36 -2.85
CA ALA A 64 8.02 13.00 -3.43
C ALA A 64 7.05 13.52 -2.35
N HIS A 65 6.87 12.76 -1.27
CA HIS A 65 6.08 13.22 -0.11
C HIS A 65 6.69 14.47 0.54
N GLU A 66 8.00 14.50 0.72
CA GLU A 66 8.69 15.67 1.31
C GLU A 66 8.57 16.92 0.43
N VAL A 67 8.62 16.78 -0.91
CA VAL A 67 8.35 17.91 -1.83
C VAL A 67 6.94 18.46 -1.59
N ALA A 68 5.93 17.60 -1.56
CA ALA A 68 4.56 18.04 -1.31
C ALA A 68 4.40 18.64 0.11
N ALA A 69 5.03 18.04 1.12
CA ALA A 69 5.01 18.56 2.50
C ALA A 69 5.70 19.92 2.63
N GLN A 70 6.78 20.16 1.88
CA GLN A 70 7.43 21.48 1.84
C GLN A 70 6.50 22.55 1.25
N ARG A 71 5.80 22.22 0.13
CA ARG A 71 4.82 23.13 -0.48
C ARG A 71 3.64 23.43 0.47
N ALA A 72 3.15 22.41 1.17
CA ALA A 72 2.08 22.61 2.16
C ALA A 72 2.54 23.53 3.32
N ARG A 73 3.77 23.35 3.80
CA ARG A 73 4.35 24.25 4.82
C ARG A 73 4.52 25.70 4.30
N ALA A 74 4.71 25.86 2.99
CA ALA A 74 4.77 27.18 2.35
C ALA A 74 3.37 27.77 2.06
N GLY A 75 2.29 27.09 2.46
CA GLY A 75 0.92 27.60 2.35
C GLY A 75 0.10 27.00 1.20
N ALA A 76 0.64 26.05 0.42
CA ALA A 76 -0.16 25.39 -0.60
C ALA A 76 -1.32 24.59 0.03
N PRO A 77 -2.54 24.62 -0.56
CA PRO A 77 -3.74 24.02 0.03
C PRO A 77 -3.79 22.50 -0.18
N ILE A 78 -2.75 21.79 0.27
CA ILE A 78 -2.57 20.36 0.07
C ILE A 78 -3.13 19.59 1.26
N VAL A 79 -4.00 18.63 0.99
CA VAL A 79 -4.46 17.59 1.92
C VAL A 79 -3.75 16.30 1.55
N PHE A 80 -3.13 15.61 2.51
CA PHE A 80 -2.42 14.36 2.28
C PHE A 80 -3.31 13.18 2.61
N VAL A 81 -3.36 12.20 1.73
CA VAL A 81 -3.92 10.87 2.02
C VAL A 81 -2.81 9.83 1.90
N LEU A 82 -2.73 8.93 2.87
CA LEU A 82 -1.72 7.89 2.97
C LEU A 82 -2.39 6.51 2.91
N PRO A 83 -2.64 5.99 1.70
CA PRO A 83 -3.16 4.64 1.54
C PRO A 83 -2.18 3.60 2.06
N SER A 84 -2.72 2.50 2.60
CA SER A 84 -1.99 1.26 2.87
C SER A 84 -2.00 0.34 1.64
N GLN A 85 -1.88 -0.98 1.80
CA GLN A 85 -1.97 -1.92 0.69
C GLN A 85 -3.37 -1.87 0.09
N VAL A 86 -3.47 -1.33 -1.11
CA VAL A 86 -4.73 -1.28 -1.86
C VAL A 86 -4.96 -2.64 -2.52
N TYR A 87 -6.19 -3.12 -2.46
CA TYR A 87 -6.64 -4.31 -3.17
C TYR A 87 -8.05 -4.11 -3.71
N GLY A 88 -8.47 -4.95 -4.64
CA GLY A 88 -9.81 -4.88 -5.22
C GLY A 88 -9.86 -5.43 -6.64
N PRO A 89 -11.01 -5.31 -7.33
CA PRO A 89 -11.17 -5.75 -8.71
C PRO A 89 -10.21 -5.04 -9.64
N GLY A 90 -9.35 -5.79 -10.34
CA GLY A 90 -8.33 -5.24 -11.24
C GLY A 90 -6.98 -4.95 -10.58
N ASP A 91 -6.75 -5.41 -9.36
CA ASP A 91 -5.42 -5.36 -8.75
C ASP A 91 -4.48 -6.36 -9.44
N HIS A 92 -3.46 -5.82 -10.12
CA HIS A 92 -2.37 -6.56 -10.77
C HIS A 92 -1.04 -6.42 -10.00
N SER A 93 -1.11 -6.06 -8.72
CA SER A 93 0.07 -6.02 -7.87
C SER A 93 0.52 -7.45 -7.49
N ALA A 94 1.78 -7.58 -7.08
CA ALA A 94 2.29 -8.86 -6.60
C ALA A 94 1.49 -9.44 -5.42
N VAL A 95 0.90 -8.59 -4.58
CA VAL A 95 0.01 -9.02 -3.48
C VAL A 95 -1.34 -9.48 -4.04
N GLY A 96 -1.94 -8.72 -4.97
CA GLY A 96 -3.18 -9.08 -5.64
C GLY A 96 -3.08 -10.42 -6.37
N ASP A 97 -1.99 -10.62 -7.10
CA ASP A 97 -1.72 -11.88 -7.80
C ASP A 97 -1.61 -13.07 -6.82
N GLN A 98 -0.91 -12.89 -5.70
CA GLN A 98 -0.81 -13.94 -4.66
C GLN A 98 -2.17 -14.26 -4.03
N LEU A 99 -2.99 -13.26 -3.74
CA LEU A 99 -4.35 -13.44 -3.22
C LEU A 99 -5.23 -14.22 -4.22
N ALA A 100 -5.18 -13.85 -5.50
CA ALA A 100 -5.91 -14.55 -6.56
C ALA A 100 -5.45 -16.02 -6.72
N GLN A 101 -4.14 -16.27 -6.69
CA GLN A 101 -3.58 -17.61 -6.75
C GLN A 101 -3.94 -18.44 -5.52
N ALA A 102 -3.92 -17.84 -4.32
CA ALA A 102 -4.33 -18.50 -3.08
C ALA A 102 -5.81 -18.92 -3.14
N ARG A 103 -6.69 -18.01 -3.58
CA ARG A 103 -8.12 -18.32 -3.82
C ARG A 103 -8.29 -19.48 -4.80
N ALA A 104 -7.53 -19.47 -5.90
CA ALA A 104 -7.64 -20.49 -6.94
C ALA A 104 -6.97 -21.82 -6.58
N GLY A 105 -6.31 -21.95 -5.41
CA GLY A 105 -5.54 -23.15 -5.03
C GLY A 105 -4.28 -23.34 -5.89
N LYS A 106 -3.82 -22.31 -6.58
CA LYS A 106 -2.69 -22.34 -7.53
C LYS A 106 -1.41 -21.73 -6.97
N LEU A 107 -1.42 -21.27 -5.72
CA LEU A 107 -0.22 -20.73 -5.08
C LEU A 107 0.80 -21.86 -4.89
N PRO A 108 2.01 -21.79 -5.49
CA PRO A 108 2.93 -22.93 -5.46
C PRO A 108 3.61 -23.11 -4.10
N TYR A 109 3.83 -22.04 -3.39
CA TYR A 109 4.44 -21.99 -2.05
C TYR A 109 4.06 -20.68 -1.35
N ARG A 110 4.27 -20.63 -0.04
CA ARG A 110 4.12 -19.40 0.75
C ARG A 110 5.47 -18.73 0.93
N ALA A 111 5.56 -17.43 0.60
CA ALA A 111 6.77 -16.63 0.82
C ALA A 111 6.38 -15.27 1.41
N LEU A 112 7.31 -14.65 2.14
CA LEU A 112 7.16 -13.29 2.71
C LEU A 112 5.90 -13.12 3.60
N THR A 113 5.42 -14.22 4.16
CA THR A 113 4.15 -14.27 4.92
C THR A 113 4.14 -13.42 6.17
N GLY A 114 5.33 -13.01 6.64
CA GLY A 114 5.52 -12.19 7.84
C GLY A 114 5.34 -10.69 7.64
N VAL A 115 5.33 -10.20 6.38
CA VAL A 115 5.13 -8.75 6.14
C VAL A 115 3.79 -8.28 6.70
N GLY A 116 3.82 -7.19 7.48
CA GLY A 116 2.63 -6.62 8.09
C GLY A 116 2.09 -5.45 7.28
N LEU A 117 0.85 -5.57 6.80
CA LEU A 117 0.18 -4.62 5.93
C LEU A 117 -1.16 -4.19 6.52
N GLY A 118 -1.61 -2.97 6.25
CA GLY A 118 -3.01 -2.63 6.33
C GLY A 118 -3.64 -2.89 4.95
N PHE A 119 -4.83 -3.43 4.88
CA PHE A 119 -5.50 -3.74 3.62
C PHE A 119 -6.69 -2.82 3.43
N VAL A 120 -6.69 -2.01 2.37
CA VAL A 120 -7.80 -1.11 2.05
C VAL A 120 -8.39 -1.46 0.69
N HIS A 121 -9.71 -1.68 0.65
CA HIS A 121 -10.40 -1.93 -0.61
C HIS A 121 -10.40 -0.66 -1.48
N VAL A 122 -10.25 -0.82 -2.79
CA VAL A 122 -10.14 0.31 -3.73
C VAL A 122 -11.33 1.27 -3.66
N ASP A 123 -12.56 0.76 -3.49
CA ASP A 123 -13.74 1.60 -3.38
C ASP A 123 -13.76 2.41 -2.07
N ASP A 124 -13.36 1.78 -0.95
CA ASP A 124 -13.26 2.48 0.33
C ASP A 124 -12.20 3.56 0.29
N LEU A 125 -11.07 3.27 -0.37
CA LEU A 125 -10.03 4.25 -0.62
C LEU A 125 -10.55 5.43 -1.44
N ALA A 126 -11.30 5.16 -2.52
CA ALA A 126 -11.86 6.19 -3.38
C ALA A 126 -12.82 7.11 -2.58
N VAL A 127 -13.70 6.53 -1.77
CA VAL A 127 -14.57 7.28 -0.85
C VAL A 127 -13.76 8.13 0.13
N GLY A 128 -12.68 7.56 0.69
CA GLY A 128 -11.79 8.27 1.61
C GLY A 128 -11.06 9.44 0.93
N ILE A 129 -10.63 9.30 -0.32
CA ILE A 129 -10.00 10.38 -1.10
C ILE A 129 -10.99 11.51 -1.36
N VAL A 130 -12.22 11.19 -1.77
CA VAL A 130 -13.28 12.20 -1.98
C VAL A 130 -13.61 12.90 -0.67
N ALA A 131 -13.74 12.16 0.43
CA ALA A 131 -13.96 12.74 1.74
C ALA A 131 -12.80 13.68 2.18
N ALA A 132 -11.56 13.34 1.84
CA ALA A 132 -10.41 14.22 2.09
C ALA A 132 -10.44 15.48 1.21
N LEU A 133 -10.93 15.37 -0.03
CA LEU A 133 -11.16 16.52 -0.89
C LEU A 133 -12.21 17.46 -0.28
N ASP A 134 -13.30 16.93 0.21
CA ASP A 134 -14.44 17.73 0.71
C ASP A 134 -14.19 18.33 2.11
N ARG A 135 -13.65 17.52 3.03
CA ARG A 135 -13.58 17.82 4.47
C ARG A 135 -12.17 17.90 5.04
N GLY A 136 -11.15 17.39 4.31
CA GLY A 136 -9.79 17.37 4.81
C GLY A 136 -9.24 18.79 5.05
N ALA A 137 -8.50 18.98 6.13
CA ALA A 137 -7.85 20.26 6.40
C ALA A 137 -6.53 20.40 5.63
N ALA A 138 -6.28 21.55 5.01
CA ALA A 138 -5.02 21.83 4.33
C ALA A 138 -3.82 21.68 5.29
N GLY A 139 -2.75 21.09 4.80
CA GLY A 139 -1.55 20.77 5.57
C GLY A 139 -1.67 19.51 6.44
N ARG A 140 -2.85 18.88 6.54
CA ARG A 140 -3.04 17.66 7.32
C ARG A 140 -2.92 16.40 6.49
N SER A 141 -2.46 15.35 7.17
CA SER A 141 -2.36 14.00 6.62
C SER A 141 -3.43 13.11 7.22
N TYR A 142 -3.96 12.19 6.40
CA TYR A 142 -4.98 11.20 6.77
C TYR A 142 -4.55 9.82 6.28
N VAL A 143 -4.31 8.91 7.22
CA VAL A 143 -4.04 7.51 6.89
C VAL A 143 -5.33 6.83 6.45
N LEU A 144 -5.37 6.35 5.21
CA LEU A 144 -6.48 5.59 4.65
C LEU A 144 -6.08 4.10 4.63
N SER A 145 -6.03 3.51 5.81
CA SER A 145 -5.69 2.10 6.02
C SER A 145 -6.92 1.30 6.45
N GLY A 146 -7.08 0.12 5.88
CA GLY A 146 -8.04 -0.87 6.39
C GLY A 146 -7.43 -1.74 7.50
N PRO A 147 -8.06 -2.89 7.81
CA PRO A 147 -7.61 -3.84 8.82
C PRO A 147 -6.16 -4.28 8.62
N ARG A 148 -5.46 -4.50 9.73
CA ARG A 148 -4.05 -4.90 9.74
C ARG A 148 -3.94 -6.40 9.78
N HIS A 149 -3.25 -6.96 8.79
CA HIS A 149 -2.95 -8.37 8.70
C HIS A 149 -1.50 -8.61 8.31
N ARG A 150 -0.98 -9.78 8.65
CA ARG A 150 0.19 -10.31 7.98
C ARG A 150 -0.23 -10.89 6.62
N LEU A 151 0.66 -10.82 5.63
CA LEU A 151 0.35 -11.36 4.30
C LEU A 151 -0.10 -12.83 4.37
N GLY A 152 0.51 -13.64 5.25
CA GLY A 152 0.11 -15.03 5.45
C GLY A 152 -1.34 -15.20 5.91
N GLU A 153 -1.85 -14.28 6.73
CA GLU A 153 -3.26 -14.28 7.18
C GLU A 153 -4.19 -13.90 6.02
N ALA A 154 -3.82 -12.88 5.24
CA ALA A 154 -4.59 -12.48 4.05
C ALA A 154 -4.67 -13.62 3.01
N LEU A 155 -3.54 -14.33 2.77
CA LEU A 155 -3.52 -15.50 1.89
C LEU A 155 -4.42 -16.65 2.44
N ALA A 156 -4.47 -16.83 3.77
CA ALA A 156 -5.34 -17.85 4.38
C ALA A 156 -6.82 -17.50 4.18
N ILE A 157 -7.19 -16.23 4.33
CA ILE A 157 -8.56 -15.75 4.05
C ILE A 157 -8.91 -16.00 2.58
N ALA A 158 -8.04 -15.60 1.64
CA ALA A 158 -8.27 -15.78 0.21
C ALA A 158 -8.44 -17.26 -0.18
N ALA A 159 -7.57 -18.15 0.34
CA ALA A 159 -7.65 -19.59 0.10
C ALA A 159 -8.96 -20.18 0.64
N ARG A 160 -9.36 -19.82 1.86
CA ARG A 160 -10.61 -20.23 2.48
C ARG A 160 -11.84 -19.80 1.66
N LEU A 161 -11.86 -18.55 1.18
CA LEU A 161 -12.92 -18.05 0.31
C LEU A 161 -13.02 -18.80 -1.03
N GLY A 162 -11.91 -19.39 -1.50
CA GLY A 162 -11.88 -20.26 -2.68
C GLY A 162 -12.16 -21.73 -2.39
N GLY A 163 -12.37 -22.12 -1.12
CA GLY A 163 -12.52 -23.52 -0.73
C GLY A 163 -11.22 -24.34 -0.84
N ASN A 164 -10.06 -23.67 -0.90
CA ASN A 164 -8.78 -24.32 -1.14
C ASN A 164 -7.89 -24.28 0.11
N PRO A 165 -7.05 -25.30 0.34
CA PRO A 165 -6.02 -25.24 1.36
C PRO A 165 -4.85 -24.38 0.91
N LEU A 166 -4.18 -23.73 1.88
CA LEU A 166 -2.88 -23.11 1.60
C LEU A 166 -1.81 -24.16 1.30
N PRO A 167 -0.82 -23.85 0.45
CA PRO A 167 0.33 -24.72 0.22
C PRO A 167 1.03 -25.08 1.54
N ARG A 168 1.43 -26.35 1.68
CA ARG A 168 2.21 -26.80 2.84
C ARG A 168 3.64 -26.24 2.83
N VAL A 169 4.19 -26.00 1.64
CA VAL A 169 5.55 -25.48 1.46
C VAL A 169 5.57 -24.00 1.83
N ALA A 170 6.41 -23.64 2.78
CA ALA A 170 6.70 -22.24 3.14
C ALA A 170 8.20 -22.00 2.95
N LEU A 171 8.56 -20.95 2.26
CA LEU A 171 9.94 -20.50 2.12
C LEU A 171 10.33 -19.69 3.36
N PRO A 172 11.28 -20.12 4.18
CA PRO A 172 11.76 -19.34 5.31
C PRO A 172 12.42 -18.05 4.84
N ASP A 173 12.22 -16.96 5.59
CA ASP A 173 12.80 -15.65 5.29
C ASP A 173 14.34 -15.70 5.14
N GLY A 174 15.03 -16.53 5.93
CA GLY A 174 16.47 -16.76 5.84
C GLY A 174 16.89 -17.34 4.48
N LEU A 175 16.14 -18.29 3.94
CA LEU A 175 16.40 -18.86 2.62
C LEU A 175 16.16 -17.82 1.52
N ILE A 176 15.08 -17.03 1.63
CA ILE A 176 14.77 -15.96 0.68
C ILE A 176 15.91 -14.93 0.66
N ARG A 177 16.43 -14.53 1.83
CA ARG A 177 17.58 -13.63 1.93
C ARG A 177 18.83 -14.20 1.26
N LEU A 178 19.09 -15.50 1.43
CA LEU A 178 20.23 -16.18 0.80
C LEU A 178 20.14 -16.19 -0.73
N MET A 179 18.93 -16.17 -1.30
CA MET A 179 18.71 -16.16 -2.74
C MET A 179 18.90 -14.76 -3.37
N VAL A 180 18.95 -13.67 -2.59
CA VAL A 180 19.07 -12.30 -3.10
C VAL A 180 20.24 -12.10 -4.06
N PRO A 181 21.47 -12.59 -3.80
CA PRO A 181 22.60 -12.43 -4.72
C PRO A 181 22.38 -13.14 -6.06
N LEU A 182 21.53 -14.18 -6.08
CA LEU A 182 21.23 -14.98 -7.27
C LEU A 182 20.12 -14.35 -8.12
N GLY A 183 19.40 -13.35 -7.63
CA GLY A 183 18.26 -12.72 -8.31
C GLY A 183 18.59 -12.19 -9.70
N ARG A 184 19.82 -11.65 -9.89
CA ARG A 184 20.32 -11.20 -11.20
C ARG A 184 20.45 -12.33 -12.25
N PHE A 185 20.61 -13.57 -11.81
CA PHE A 185 20.73 -14.75 -12.67
C PHE A 185 19.37 -15.47 -12.89
N THR A 186 18.38 -15.21 -12.04
CA THR A 186 17.07 -15.83 -12.11
C THR A 186 16.01 -14.97 -12.80
N GLY A 187 16.43 -13.86 -13.44
CA GLY A 187 15.50 -12.94 -14.12
C GLY A 187 14.66 -12.06 -13.16
N GLN A 188 15.03 -12.02 -11.89
CA GLN A 188 14.37 -11.21 -10.85
C GLN A 188 15.28 -10.08 -10.35
N PRO A 189 15.56 -9.04 -11.17
CA PRO A 189 16.50 -7.97 -10.82
C PRO A 189 16.10 -7.20 -9.56
N ASN A 190 14.82 -7.19 -9.21
CA ASN A 190 14.28 -6.46 -8.06
C ASN A 190 14.17 -7.32 -6.78
N LEU A 191 14.69 -8.55 -6.78
CA LEU A 191 14.56 -9.47 -5.64
C LEU A 191 15.12 -8.86 -4.34
N ARG A 192 16.23 -8.12 -4.41
CA ARG A 192 16.81 -7.44 -3.26
C ARG A 192 15.83 -6.42 -2.65
N GLU A 193 15.18 -5.62 -3.48
CA GLU A 193 14.22 -4.61 -3.04
C GLU A 193 12.95 -5.26 -2.45
N ILE A 194 12.44 -6.31 -3.09
CA ILE A 194 11.30 -7.09 -2.59
C ILE A 194 11.61 -7.65 -1.20
N VAL A 195 12.78 -8.25 -1.02
CA VAL A 195 13.18 -8.86 0.25
C VAL A 195 13.38 -7.80 1.33
N SER A 196 14.06 -6.69 1.03
CA SER A 196 14.29 -5.61 1.98
C SER A 196 13.02 -4.89 2.42
N SER A 197 12.01 -4.82 1.54
CA SER A 197 10.71 -4.19 1.83
C SER A 197 9.68 -5.14 2.44
N SER A 198 10.00 -6.44 2.57
CA SER A 198 9.01 -7.43 3.04
C SER A 198 9.48 -8.24 4.24
N VAL A 199 10.75 -8.67 4.27
CA VAL A 199 11.23 -9.58 5.31
C VAL A 199 11.45 -8.85 6.64
N GLY A 200 10.59 -9.13 7.62
CA GLY A 200 10.62 -8.50 8.93
C GLY A 200 10.12 -7.06 8.93
N VAL A 201 9.38 -6.66 7.90
CA VAL A 201 8.85 -5.30 7.75
C VAL A 201 7.36 -5.27 8.11
N THR A 202 6.96 -4.19 8.76
CA THR A 202 5.55 -3.85 8.97
C THR A 202 5.30 -2.41 8.56
N TYR A 203 4.12 -2.16 7.97
CA TYR A 203 3.64 -0.84 7.55
C TYR A 203 2.33 -0.51 8.27
N TRP A 204 2.28 -0.81 9.57
CA TRP A 204 1.06 -0.64 10.34
C TRP A 204 0.85 0.80 10.76
N ALA A 205 -0.29 1.36 10.34
CA ALA A 205 -0.72 2.69 10.72
C ALA A 205 -2.18 2.68 11.15
N THR A 206 -2.56 3.60 12.03
CA THR A 206 -3.96 3.79 12.44
C THR A 206 -4.66 4.76 11.51
N ASN A 207 -5.93 4.51 11.23
CA ASN A 207 -6.81 5.38 10.46
C ASN A 207 -7.72 6.24 11.36
N GLU A 208 -7.40 6.35 12.64
CA GLU A 208 -8.25 6.99 13.63
C GLU A 208 -8.61 8.42 13.27
N ARG A 209 -7.65 9.20 12.79
CA ARG A 209 -7.90 10.57 12.32
C ARG A 209 -8.87 10.60 11.13
N ALA A 210 -8.66 9.73 10.13
CA ALA A 210 -9.54 9.66 8.97
C ALA A 210 -10.96 9.24 9.37
N ARG A 211 -11.11 8.33 10.34
CA ARG A 211 -12.42 7.95 10.89
C ARG A 211 -13.11 9.12 11.55
N ASN A 212 -12.42 9.84 12.41
CA ASN A 212 -12.99 10.92 13.21
C ASN A 212 -13.33 12.17 12.38
N GLU A 213 -12.46 12.54 11.44
CA GLU A 213 -12.58 13.80 10.71
C GLU A 213 -13.20 13.65 9.32
N LEU A 214 -13.01 12.49 8.66
CA LEU A 214 -13.53 12.24 7.32
C LEU A 214 -14.69 11.23 7.29
N GLY A 215 -15.00 10.56 8.39
CA GLY A 215 -15.98 9.48 8.43
C GLY A 215 -15.51 8.24 7.65
N PHE A 216 -14.20 8.03 7.52
CA PHE A 216 -13.63 6.88 6.81
C PHE A 216 -13.94 5.58 7.56
N ALA A 217 -14.59 4.64 6.89
CA ALA A 217 -15.02 3.37 7.46
C ALA A 217 -14.69 2.22 6.48
N PRO A 218 -13.43 1.75 6.45
CA PRO A 218 -13.06 0.66 5.57
C PRO A 218 -13.69 -0.65 6.01
N ARG A 219 -14.08 -1.48 5.04
CA ARG A 219 -14.60 -2.83 5.27
C ARG A 219 -13.52 -3.77 5.82
N GLU A 220 -13.98 -4.86 6.44
CA GLU A 220 -13.09 -5.95 6.88
C GLU A 220 -12.49 -6.67 5.67
N LEU A 221 -11.29 -7.26 5.84
CA LEU A 221 -10.56 -7.89 4.73
C LEU A 221 -11.33 -9.06 4.12
N ASP A 222 -12.02 -9.84 4.93
CA ASP A 222 -12.84 -10.98 4.48
C ASP A 222 -13.93 -10.53 3.50
N ASP A 223 -14.69 -9.49 3.89
CA ASP A 223 -15.77 -8.94 3.07
C ASP A 223 -15.23 -8.34 1.79
N GLY A 224 -14.17 -7.54 1.86
CA GLY A 224 -13.58 -6.92 0.68
C GLY A 224 -12.95 -7.92 -0.30
N LEU A 225 -12.36 -9.01 0.19
CA LEU A 225 -11.87 -10.07 -0.68
C LEU A 225 -13.02 -10.83 -1.34
N ARG A 226 -14.13 -11.05 -0.63
CA ARG A 226 -15.35 -11.65 -1.21
C ARG A 226 -15.86 -10.79 -2.37
N ASP A 227 -16.07 -9.49 -2.13
CA ASP A 227 -16.52 -8.55 -3.16
C ASP A 227 -15.57 -8.51 -4.36
N THR A 228 -14.24 -8.48 -4.10
CA THR A 228 -13.20 -8.51 -5.14
C THR A 228 -13.34 -9.74 -6.03
N PHE A 229 -13.55 -10.88 -5.42
CA PHE A 229 -13.58 -12.15 -6.15
C PHE A 229 -14.91 -12.38 -6.89
N GLU A 230 -16.02 -11.89 -6.36
CA GLU A 230 -17.33 -11.92 -7.04
C GLU A 230 -17.30 -11.02 -8.29
N ALA A 231 -16.80 -9.80 -8.18
CA ALA A 231 -16.67 -8.87 -9.32
C ALA A 231 -15.75 -9.42 -10.42
N LEU A 232 -14.75 -10.23 -10.09
CA LEU A 232 -13.89 -10.90 -11.09
C LEU A 232 -14.63 -12.05 -11.80
N ALA A 233 -15.50 -12.78 -11.12
CA ALA A 233 -16.31 -13.84 -11.70
C ALA A 233 -17.32 -13.27 -12.71
N ASP A 234 -17.99 -12.17 -12.36
CA ASP A 234 -18.96 -11.49 -13.23
C ASP A 234 -18.31 -10.94 -14.51
N ARG A 235 -17.09 -10.38 -14.40
CA ARG A 235 -16.33 -9.91 -15.57
C ARG A 235 -15.86 -11.03 -16.48
N ALA A 236 -15.59 -12.21 -15.96
CA ALA A 236 -15.25 -13.38 -16.77
C ALA A 236 -16.47 -13.89 -17.54
N TYR A 237 -17.65 -13.86 -16.91
CA TYR A 237 -18.92 -14.25 -17.55
C TYR A 237 -19.36 -13.29 -18.66
N THR A 238 -19.13 -11.98 -18.51
CA THR A 238 -19.53 -10.98 -19.52
C THR A 238 -18.59 -10.90 -20.72
N ARG A 239 -17.45 -11.57 -20.70
CA ARG A 239 -16.47 -11.63 -21.81
C ARG A 239 -16.48 -12.96 -22.57
N SER A 240 -17.26 -13.94 -22.13
CA SER A 240 -17.52 -15.21 -22.81
C SER A 240 -18.75 -15.16 -23.70
#